data_97e172871c9c7e0aab909a67e068e437
#
_entry.id   97e172871c9c7e0aab909a67e068e437
#
_cell.length_a   1.000
_cell.length_b   1.000
_cell.length_c   1.000
_cell.angle_alpha   90.00
_cell.angle_beta   90.00
_cell.angle_gamma   90.00
#
_symmetry.space_group_name_H-M   'P 1'
#
loop_
_entity.id
_entity.type
_entity.pdbx_description
1 polymer ?
#
loop_
_entity_poly.entity_id
_entity_poly.type
_entity_poly.pdbx_seq_one_letter_code
_entity_poly.pdbx_strand_id
1 'polypeptide(L)'
;MRQPKLFVHLPEYINTPDSMDIDKDGNLVLSCPNFADITTSGCVVKITPDERKVTKWFDVPVHPVTGVARNMGISVVHRQDEVYDIFLCDNQGWSGAEELMYKGRMLKVTMDGDKMVKWVTMADNMEHPNGVRYLNGDIYVTQSLMSPVKDPSGKLVSGVYKFNENDENIDVKNTLEDKNLVCYYLTHNPECQYGMDGIVFDKEGRLYVGNFGDGEVFRITFNSDGSVKENVSWAKDSNNLTTTDGMIFDSEGYMYIADFSVNAIARISPDGKTVERLAQSPDKSGYDGGLEQPGEPIIYDGKIVASCFDLVTGPDKINTGHEMPATLAYLDM
;
A
#
# COMPACT_ATOMS: atom_id res chain seq x y z
N MET A 1 -14.12 -2.55 -21.02
CA MET A 1 -13.47 -2.95 -19.75
C MET A 1 -13.01 -4.39 -19.85
N ARG A 2 -11.86 -4.73 -19.30
CA ARG A 2 -11.36 -6.12 -19.21
C ARG A 2 -12.12 -6.87 -18.13
N GLN A 3 -12.18 -8.21 -18.25
CA GLN A 3 -12.83 -9.05 -17.27
C GLN A 3 -11.79 -9.57 -16.29
N PRO A 4 -11.89 -9.29 -14.98
CA PRO A 4 -11.04 -9.89 -13.96
C PRO A 4 -11.24 -11.41 -13.87
N LYS A 5 -10.19 -12.10 -13.45
CA LYS A 5 -10.17 -13.57 -13.26
C LYS A 5 -9.49 -13.90 -11.94
N LEU A 6 -9.85 -15.04 -11.36
CA LEU A 6 -9.21 -15.52 -10.14
C LEU A 6 -7.74 -15.86 -10.41
N PHE A 7 -6.85 -15.25 -9.62
CA PHE A 7 -5.43 -15.62 -9.59
C PHE A 7 -5.21 -16.77 -8.62
N VAL A 8 -5.63 -16.62 -7.36
CA VAL A 8 -5.53 -17.65 -6.32
C VAL A 8 -6.50 -17.37 -5.17
N HIS A 9 -7.05 -18.44 -4.57
CA HIS A 9 -7.67 -18.38 -3.25
C HIS A 9 -6.58 -18.46 -2.17
N LEU A 10 -6.67 -17.60 -1.17
CA LEU A 10 -5.71 -17.53 -0.06
C LEU A 10 -6.13 -18.48 1.07
N PRO A 11 -5.19 -18.98 1.87
CA PRO A 11 -5.50 -19.79 3.06
C PRO A 11 -6.37 -19.04 4.08
N GLU A 12 -7.17 -19.78 4.86
CA GLU A 12 -8.12 -19.23 5.85
C GLU A 12 -7.51 -18.29 6.91
N TYR A 13 -6.20 -18.38 7.16
CA TYR A 13 -5.50 -17.48 8.08
C TYR A 13 -5.19 -16.10 7.46
N ILE A 14 -5.57 -15.87 6.21
CA ILE A 14 -5.47 -14.59 5.51
C ILE A 14 -6.88 -14.12 5.23
N ASN A 15 -7.26 -12.98 5.80
CA ASN A 15 -8.61 -12.45 5.65
C ASN A 15 -8.68 -11.05 5.02
N THR A 16 -7.61 -10.28 5.04
CA THR A 16 -7.46 -9.05 4.27
C THR A 16 -6.05 -8.97 3.72
N PRO A 17 -5.80 -9.38 2.46
CA PRO A 17 -4.52 -9.18 1.78
C PRO A 17 -4.41 -7.73 1.30
N ASP A 18 -3.20 -7.18 1.27
CA ASP A 18 -2.97 -5.79 0.91
C ASP A 18 -1.82 -5.65 -0.09
N SER A 19 -0.68 -5.15 0.33
CA SER A 19 0.44 -4.76 -0.52
C SER A 19 1.27 -5.95 -1.00
N MET A 20 1.86 -5.82 -2.19
CA MET A 20 2.66 -6.87 -2.82
C MET A 20 4.02 -6.38 -3.30
N ASP A 21 4.98 -7.31 -3.32
CA ASP A 21 6.28 -7.15 -3.97
C ASP A 21 6.73 -8.49 -4.59
N ILE A 22 7.88 -8.53 -5.25
CA ILE A 22 8.43 -9.74 -5.89
C ILE A 22 9.82 -10.00 -5.30
N ASP A 23 10.08 -11.24 -4.89
CA ASP A 23 11.43 -11.63 -4.45
C ASP A 23 12.34 -11.99 -5.64
N LYS A 24 13.64 -12.25 -5.37
CA LYS A 24 14.63 -12.60 -6.40
C LYS A 24 14.32 -13.87 -7.20
N ASP A 25 13.53 -14.77 -6.62
CA ASP A 25 13.15 -16.04 -7.23
C ASP A 25 11.83 -15.96 -8.01
N GLY A 26 11.25 -14.76 -8.07
CA GLY A 26 10.01 -14.49 -8.77
C GLY A 26 8.76 -14.91 -7.99
N ASN A 27 8.85 -15.17 -6.68
CA ASN A 27 7.66 -15.35 -5.88
C ASN A 27 6.98 -14.00 -5.63
N LEU A 28 5.64 -13.97 -5.69
CA LEU A 28 4.90 -12.85 -5.12
C LEU A 28 5.03 -12.88 -3.59
N VAL A 29 5.38 -11.75 -3.02
CA VAL A 29 5.43 -11.54 -1.57
C VAL A 29 4.24 -10.66 -1.20
N LEU A 30 3.35 -11.17 -0.36
CA LEU A 30 2.08 -10.53 -0.03
C LEU A 30 2.03 -10.19 1.46
N SER A 31 1.73 -8.94 1.76
CA SER A 31 1.47 -8.43 3.09
C SER A 31 0.00 -8.63 3.46
N CYS A 32 -0.27 -9.20 4.64
CA CYS A 32 -1.61 -9.56 5.09
C CYS A 32 -1.89 -8.95 6.47
N PRO A 33 -2.52 -7.77 6.55
CA PRO A 33 -2.83 -7.11 7.83
C PRO A 33 -3.92 -7.80 8.66
N ASN A 34 -4.80 -8.57 8.02
CA ASN A 34 -5.84 -9.37 8.66
C ASN A 34 -6.83 -8.54 9.52
N PHE A 35 -7.35 -7.45 8.96
CA PHE A 35 -8.28 -6.54 9.67
C PHE A 35 -9.69 -7.11 9.88
N ALA A 36 -10.12 -8.10 9.09
CA ALA A 36 -11.46 -8.69 9.23
C ALA A 36 -11.63 -9.49 10.54
N ASP A 37 -10.53 -9.94 11.13
CA ASP A 37 -10.51 -10.56 12.46
C ASP A 37 -9.46 -9.87 13.33
N ILE A 38 -9.92 -9.12 14.32
CA ILE A 38 -9.05 -8.36 15.22
C ILE A 38 -8.12 -9.24 16.07
N THR A 39 -8.40 -10.53 16.19
CA THR A 39 -7.59 -11.50 16.96
C THR A 39 -6.49 -12.15 16.11
N THR A 40 -6.62 -12.13 14.78
CA THR A 40 -5.64 -12.66 13.85
C THR A 40 -4.57 -11.63 13.55
N SER A 41 -3.32 -11.91 13.90
CA SER A 41 -2.19 -11.00 13.64
C SER A 41 -1.78 -11.03 12.17
N GLY A 42 -1.19 -9.93 11.71
CA GLY A 42 -0.67 -9.83 10.35
C GLY A 42 0.53 -10.76 10.10
N CYS A 43 0.65 -11.20 8.86
CA CYS A 43 1.74 -12.06 8.39
C CYS A 43 2.19 -11.65 6.98
N VAL A 44 3.30 -12.24 6.53
CA VAL A 44 3.77 -12.14 5.14
C VAL A 44 3.80 -13.55 4.56
N VAL A 45 3.31 -13.69 3.33
CA VAL A 45 3.31 -14.97 2.60
C VAL A 45 4.06 -14.83 1.28
N LYS A 46 4.55 -15.97 0.77
CA LYS A 46 5.07 -16.12 -0.60
C LYS A 46 4.11 -16.94 -1.43
N ILE A 47 3.98 -16.58 -2.70
CA ILE A 47 3.18 -17.29 -3.69
C ILE A 47 4.10 -17.67 -4.86
N THR A 48 4.28 -18.97 -5.09
CA THR A 48 5.18 -19.46 -6.15
C THR A 48 4.65 -19.17 -7.55
N PRO A 49 5.52 -18.90 -8.55
CA PRO A 49 5.08 -18.58 -9.90
C PRO A 49 4.37 -19.74 -10.60
N ASP A 50 4.87 -20.97 -10.46
CA ASP A 50 4.39 -22.12 -11.24
C ASP A 50 3.04 -22.67 -10.75
N GLU A 51 2.97 -23.02 -9.47
CA GLU A 51 1.81 -23.69 -8.87
C GLU A 51 0.88 -22.71 -8.12
N ARG A 52 1.27 -21.45 -7.96
CA ARG A 52 0.60 -20.45 -7.12
C ARG A 52 0.38 -20.98 -5.69
N LYS A 53 1.36 -21.73 -5.21
CA LYS A 53 1.34 -22.27 -3.85
C LYS A 53 1.59 -21.14 -2.87
N VAL A 54 0.63 -20.91 -1.96
CA VAL A 54 0.74 -19.93 -0.89
C VAL A 54 1.40 -20.56 0.32
N THR A 55 2.48 -19.94 0.80
CA THR A 55 3.22 -20.39 1.98
C THR A 55 3.49 -19.22 2.89
N LYS A 56 3.19 -19.34 4.19
CA LYS A 56 3.56 -18.31 5.16
C LYS A 56 5.08 -18.21 5.21
N TRP A 57 5.61 -17.00 4.98
CA TRP A 57 7.02 -16.73 5.09
C TRP A 57 7.41 -16.41 6.54
N PHE A 58 6.67 -15.47 7.17
CA PHE A 58 6.84 -15.19 8.60
C PHE A 58 5.61 -14.51 9.20
N ASP A 59 5.48 -14.61 10.51
CA ASP A 59 4.56 -13.79 11.30
C ASP A 59 5.24 -12.46 11.62
N VAL A 60 4.55 -11.34 11.35
CA VAL A 60 5.12 -10.01 11.59
C VAL A 60 5.24 -9.76 13.09
N PRO A 61 6.37 -9.17 13.58
CA PRO A 61 6.52 -8.87 15.00
C PRO A 61 5.37 -8.04 15.53
N VAL A 62 4.68 -8.57 16.55
CA VAL A 62 3.47 -7.93 17.10
C VAL A 62 3.78 -6.60 17.77
N HIS A 63 2.84 -5.69 17.74
CA HIS A 63 2.96 -4.42 18.44
C HIS A 63 2.84 -4.65 19.97
N PRO A 64 3.76 -4.09 20.80
CA PRO A 64 3.85 -4.43 22.21
C PRO A 64 2.62 -4.03 23.03
N VAL A 65 1.82 -3.07 22.58
CA VAL A 65 0.61 -2.60 23.26
C VAL A 65 -0.64 -3.34 22.79
N THR A 66 -0.78 -3.56 21.48
CA THR A 66 -1.99 -4.18 20.91
C THR A 66 -1.93 -5.71 20.85
N GLY A 67 -0.71 -6.29 20.87
CA GLY A 67 -0.48 -7.73 20.78
C GLY A 67 -0.66 -8.32 19.39
N VAL A 68 -0.93 -7.49 18.37
CA VAL A 68 -1.09 -7.90 16.97
C VAL A 68 -0.25 -7.01 16.04
N ALA A 69 0.07 -7.50 14.86
CA ALA A 69 0.61 -6.71 13.76
C ALA A 69 -0.50 -6.40 12.75
N ARG A 70 -0.37 -5.25 12.03
CA ARG A 70 -1.31 -4.77 11.01
C ARG A 70 -0.54 -4.26 9.80
N ASN A 71 0.30 -5.12 9.24
CA ASN A 71 1.21 -4.77 8.14
C ASN A 71 0.45 -4.57 6.83
N MET A 72 0.40 -3.34 6.35
CA MET A 72 -0.14 -2.92 5.06
C MET A 72 0.97 -2.89 4.01
N GLY A 73 1.51 -1.73 3.70
CA GLY A 73 2.57 -1.57 2.71
C GLY A 73 3.79 -2.45 2.96
N ILE A 74 4.36 -3.00 1.88
CA ILE A 74 5.57 -3.82 1.89
C ILE A 74 6.55 -3.38 0.81
N SER A 75 7.85 -3.42 1.12
CA SER A 75 8.93 -3.32 0.14
C SER A 75 10.01 -4.35 0.46
N VAL A 76 10.34 -5.21 -0.51
CA VAL A 76 11.28 -6.33 -0.36
C VAL A 76 12.59 -5.98 -1.05
N VAL A 77 13.69 -5.99 -0.30
CA VAL A 77 15.02 -5.66 -0.80
C VAL A 77 15.93 -6.87 -0.67
N HIS A 78 16.28 -7.49 -1.78
CA HIS A 78 17.29 -8.54 -1.81
C HIS A 78 18.67 -7.93 -1.54
N ARG A 79 19.44 -8.51 -0.63
CA ARG A 79 20.79 -8.05 -0.26
C ARG A 79 21.86 -8.90 -0.91
N GLN A 80 22.01 -10.11 -0.42
CA GLN A 80 22.94 -11.11 -0.95
C GLN A 80 22.45 -12.51 -0.58
N ASP A 81 22.82 -13.50 -1.36
CA ASP A 81 22.45 -14.91 -1.14
C ASP A 81 20.93 -15.06 -0.90
N GLU A 82 20.52 -15.53 0.26
CA GLU A 82 19.12 -15.65 0.68
C GLU A 82 18.70 -14.55 1.67
N VAL A 83 19.50 -13.48 1.80
CA VAL A 83 19.22 -12.39 2.75
C VAL A 83 18.36 -11.32 2.11
N TYR A 84 17.28 -10.97 2.82
CA TYR A 84 16.34 -9.90 2.45
C TYR A 84 16.16 -8.94 3.62
N ASP A 85 16.08 -7.64 3.33
CA ASP A 85 15.47 -6.67 4.21
C ASP A 85 14.05 -6.36 3.70
N ILE A 86 13.08 -6.45 4.59
CA ILE A 86 11.68 -6.23 4.30
C ILE A 86 11.20 -5.06 5.13
N PHE A 87 10.68 -4.03 4.46
CA PHE A 87 10.15 -2.83 5.08
C PHE A 87 8.63 -2.90 5.11
N LEU A 88 8.03 -2.68 6.27
CA LEU A 88 6.60 -2.86 6.50
C LEU A 88 6.00 -1.64 7.20
N CYS A 89 4.86 -1.19 6.70
CA CYS A 89 3.99 -0.26 7.40
C CYS A 89 3.06 -1.04 8.34
N ASP A 90 3.30 -1.00 9.65
CA ASP A 90 2.40 -1.59 10.65
C ASP A 90 1.36 -0.55 11.07
N ASN A 91 0.20 -0.56 10.41
CA ASN A 91 -0.86 0.44 10.54
C ASN A 91 -1.87 0.06 11.62
N GLN A 92 -1.51 0.29 12.87
CA GLN A 92 -2.36 -0.01 14.01
C GLN A 92 -3.62 0.88 14.08
N GLY A 93 -3.53 2.10 13.55
CA GLY A 93 -4.60 3.11 13.59
C GLY A 93 -5.65 3.01 12.50
N TRP A 94 -5.60 2.02 11.63
CA TRP A 94 -6.45 1.93 10.44
C TRP A 94 -7.96 2.04 10.73
N SER A 95 -8.44 1.49 11.83
CA SER A 95 -9.87 1.56 12.21
C SER A 95 -10.32 2.96 12.65
N GLY A 96 -9.40 3.89 12.92
CA GLY A 96 -9.68 5.21 13.48
C GLY A 96 -10.04 5.19 14.98
N ALA A 97 -9.89 4.06 15.67
CA ALA A 97 -10.12 3.96 17.11
C ALA A 97 -9.12 4.84 17.87
N GLU A 98 -9.62 5.66 18.82
CA GLU A 98 -8.82 6.65 19.55
C GLU A 98 -7.65 6.02 20.30
N GLU A 99 -7.83 4.85 20.89
CA GLU A 99 -6.79 4.11 21.63
C GLU A 99 -5.67 3.56 20.73
N LEU A 100 -5.91 3.48 19.42
CA LEU A 100 -4.95 3.01 18.42
C LEU A 100 -4.24 4.16 17.68
N MET A 101 -4.66 5.39 17.89
CA MET A 101 -4.00 6.56 17.30
C MET A 101 -2.53 6.60 17.72
N TYR A 102 -1.65 6.94 16.77
CA TYR A 102 -0.20 7.02 16.96
C TYR A 102 0.47 5.69 17.40
N LYS A 103 -0.19 4.54 17.17
CA LYS A 103 0.42 3.21 17.36
C LYS A 103 1.01 2.65 16.06
N GLY A 104 0.84 3.35 14.94
CA GLY A 104 1.48 2.98 13.68
C GLY A 104 3.00 3.10 13.76
N ARG A 105 3.70 2.21 13.06
CA ARG A 105 5.17 2.16 13.03
C ARG A 105 5.69 1.63 11.70
N MET A 106 6.94 1.95 11.42
CA MET A 106 7.72 1.32 10.35
C MET A 106 8.58 0.21 10.93
N LEU A 107 8.51 -0.97 10.33
CA LEU A 107 9.36 -2.10 10.69
C LEU A 107 10.34 -2.42 9.58
N LYS A 108 11.55 -2.79 9.96
CA LYS A 108 12.50 -3.51 9.10
C LYS A 108 12.68 -4.91 9.64
N VAL A 109 12.41 -5.91 8.82
CA VAL A 109 12.61 -7.33 9.13
C VAL A 109 13.72 -7.86 8.22
N THR A 110 14.75 -8.49 8.79
CA THR A 110 15.80 -9.16 8.02
C THR A 110 15.57 -10.66 8.06
N MET A 111 15.41 -11.24 6.87
CA MET A 111 15.26 -12.68 6.66
C MET A 111 16.54 -13.27 6.07
N ASP A 112 16.91 -14.49 6.48
CA ASP A 112 17.90 -15.35 5.83
C ASP A 112 17.19 -16.66 5.44
N GLY A 113 16.88 -16.79 4.16
CA GLY A 113 15.94 -17.80 3.69
C GLY A 113 14.57 -17.63 4.34
N ASP A 114 14.11 -18.69 5.02
CA ASP A 114 12.82 -18.70 5.74
C ASP A 114 12.97 -18.29 7.23
N LYS A 115 14.17 -17.89 7.66
CA LYS A 115 14.43 -17.54 9.06
C LYS A 115 14.49 -16.04 9.26
N MET A 116 13.65 -15.50 10.14
CA MET A 116 13.82 -14.13 10.64
C MET A 116 15.04 -14.07 11.55
N VAL A 117 16.06 -13.31 11.14
CA VAL A 117 17.33 -13.18 11.89
C VAL A 117 17.40 -11.91 12.72
N LYS A 118 16.69 -10.86 12.29
CA LYS A 118 16.60 -9.58 13.01
C LYS A 118 15.30 -8.86 12.63
N TRP A 119 14.81 -8.05 13.53
CA TRP A 119 13.85 -6.98 13.20
C TRP A 119 14.09 -5.75 14.08
N VAL A 120 13.68 -4.59 13.60
CA VAL A 120 13.78 -3.31 14.31
C VAL A 120 12.54 -2.46 14.03
N THR A 121 12.14 -1.64 14.99
CA THR A 121 11.25 -0.51 14.73
C THR A 121 12.09 0.64 14.20
N MET A 122 11.91 1.01 12.94
CA MET A 122 12.62 2.12 12.31
C MET A 122 12.06 3.46 12.77
N ALA A 123 10.73 3.59 12.68
CA ALA A 123 10.00 4.77 13.11
C ALA A 123 8.73 4.35 13.87
N ASP A 124 8.36 5.12 14.85
CA ASP A 124 7.20 4.88 15.73
C ASP A 124 6.36 6.15 15.85
N ASN A 125 5.24 6.07 16.56
CA ASN A 125 4.32 7.19 16.76
C ASN A 125 3.71 7.73 15.47
N MET A 126 3.59 6.89 14.43
CA MET A 126 2.90 7.23 13.20
C MET A 126 1.38 7.07 13.39
N GLU A 127 0.61 7.94 12.75
CA GLU A 127 -0.85 7.85 12.87
C GLU A 127 -1.41 6.77 11.94
N HIS A 128 -1.01 6.81 10.66
CA HIS A 128 -1.59 5.95 9.64
C HIS A 128 -0.58 5.66 8.51
N PRO A 129 0.55 4.96 8.78
CA PRO A 129 1.51 4.59 7.75
C PRO A 129 0.88 3.57 6.81
N ASN A 130 0.96 3.80 5.48
CA ASN A 130 0.27 2.98 4.49
C ASN A 130 1.21 2.39 3.45
N GLY A 131 1.53 3.10 2.37
CA GLY A 131 2.43 2.63 1.34
C GLY A 131 3.92 2.82 1.69
N VAL A 132 4.78 1.92 1.21
CA VAL A 132 6.24 2.01 1.41
C VAL A 132 7.00 1.60 0.16
N ARG A 133 8.07 2.34 -0.19
CA ARG A 133 9.02 1.96 -1.24
C ARG A 133 10.46 2.30 -0.84
N TYR A 134 11.35 1.40 -1.18
CA TYR A 134 12.80 1.57 -1.04
C TYR A 134 13.40 2.17 -2.31
N LEU A 135 14.30 3.13 -2.14
CA LEU A 135 15.15 3.64 -3.22
C LEU A 135 16.54 4.02 -2.70
N ASN A 136 17.59 3.30 -3.12
CA ASN A 136 19.00 3.66 -2.87
C ASN A 136 19.37 3.95 -1.40
N GLY A 137 18.84 3.17 -0.45
CA GLY A 137 19.11 3.33 0.98
C GLY A 137 18.11 4.22 1.72
N ASP A 138 17.20 4.85 1.01
CA ASP A 138 16.09 5.63 1.57
C ASP A 138 14.77 4.85 1.49
N ILE A 139 13.95 5.00 2.53
CA ILE A 139 12.62 4.41 2.65
C ILE A 139 11.61 5.53 2.61
N TYR A 140 10.74 5.53 1.60
CA TYR A 140 9.66 6.49 1.46
C TYR A 140 8.33 5.87 1.90
N VAL A 141 7.58 6.61 2.71
CA VAL A 141 6.36 6.12 3.37
C VAL A 141 5.26 7.15 3.23
N THR A 142 4.09 6.71 2.82
CA THR A 142 2.89 7.56 2.90
C THR A 142 2.26 7.44 4.28
N GLN A 143 1.77 8.57 4.80
CA GLN A 143 0.94 8.62 6.00
C GLN A 143 -0.37 9.29 5.65
N SER A 144 -1.46 8.53 5.70
CA SER A 144 -2.76 8.96 5.19
C SER A 144 -3.44 10.00 6.07
N LEU A 145 -3.03 10.11 7.34
CA LEU A 145 -3.57 11.06 8.32
C LEU A 145 -2.45 11.74 9.09
N MET A 146 -2.58 13.05 9.27
CA MET A 146 -1.76 13.88 10.18
C MET A 146 -2.70 14.74 11.03
N SER A 147 -3.51 14.11 11.87
CA SER A 147 -4.59 14.77 12.63
C SER A 147 -4.16 15.93 13.54
N PRO A 148 -2.92 15.97 14.10
CA PRO A 148 -2.45 17.13 14.85
C PRO A 148 -2.29 18.38 14.00
N VAL A 149 -2.03 18.23 12.70
CA VAL A 149 -1.89 19.36 11.76
C VAL A 149 -3.27 19.83 11.32
N LYS A 150 -3.62 21.07 11.66
CA LYS A 150 -4.91 21.65 11.29
C LYS A 150 -4.75 22.63 10.12
N ASP A 151 -5.36 22.30 8.99
CA ASP A 151 -5.48 23.24 7.89
C ASP A 151 -6.57 24.28 8.19
N PRO A 152 -6.36 25.58 7.92
CA PRO A 152 -7.37 26.61 8.16
C PRO A 152 -8.69 26.41 7.42
N SER A 153 -8.69 25.71 6.29
CA SER A 153 -9.91 25.35 5.53
C SER A 153 -10.62 24.11 6.07
N GLY A 154 -10.08 23.46 7.13
CA GLY A 154 -10.64 22.24 7.73
C GLY A 154 -10.39 20.96 6.93
N LYS A 155 -9.52 21.00 5.92
CA LYS A 155 -9.18 19.83 5.10
C LYS A 155 -8.24 18.91 5.86
N LEU A 156 -8.34 17.62 5.55
CA LEU A 156 -7.44 16.61 6.06
C LEU A 156 -6.02 16.85 5.52
N VAL A 157 -5.04 16.77 6.42
CA VAL A 157 -3.61 16.83 6.09
C VAL A 157 -3.03 15.41 6.13
N SER A 158 -2.24 15.08 5.14
CA SER A 158 -1.50 13.84 5.00
C SER A 158 -0.09 14.10 4.47
N GLY A 159 0.81 13.12 4.49
CA GLY A 159 2.19 13.38 4.12
C GLY A 159 2.95 12.19 3.56
N VAL A 160 4.13 12.50 3.03
CA VAL A 160 5.15 11.55 2.64
C VAL A 160 6.35 11.73 3.53
N TYR A 161 6.77 10.67 4.19
CA TYR A 161 7.95 10.62 5.04
C TYR A 161 9.11 9.92 4.35
N LYS A 162 10.32 10.24 4.77
CA LYS A 162 11.53 9.57 4.33
C LYS A 162 12.41 9.21 5.52
N PHE A 163 12.86 7.96 5.57
CA PHE A 163 13.79 7.43 6.55
C PHE A 163 14.99 6.82 5.85
N ASN A 164 16.16 6.77 6.51
CA ASN A 164 17.28 5.97 6.03
C ASN A 164 17.09 4.50 6.42
N GLU A 165 17.54 3.56 5.60
CA GLU A 165 17.41 2.12 5.87
C GLU A 165 18.08 1.64 7.17
N ASN A 166 18.96 2.46 7.76
CA ASN A 166 19.65 2.18 9.02
C ASN A 166 19.06 2.95 10.22
N ASP A 167 17.98 3.71 9.99
CA ASP A 167 17.32 4.41 11.09
C ASP A 167 16.64 3.39 12.03
N GLU A 168 16.74 3.64 13.33
CA GLU A 168 16.07 2.88 14.38
C GLU A 168 15.46 3.83 15.41
N ASN A 169 14.25 3.54 15.87
CA ASN A 169 13.54 4.24 16.94
C ASN A 169 13.34 5.76 16.68
N ILE A 170 13.04 6.14 15.44
CA ILE A 170 12.66 7.51 15.12
C ILE A 170 11.26 7.77 15.67
N ASP A 171 11.15 8.77 16.54
CA ASP A 171 9.86 9.24 17.07
C ASP A 171 9.29 10.30 16.11
N VAL A 172 8.29 9.92 15.30
CA VAL A 172 7.60 10.79 14.35
C VAL A 172 6.77 11.82 15.10
N LYS A 173 6.92 13.10 14.75
CA LYS A 173 6.28 14.21 15.48
C LYS A 173 4.88 14.56 14.97
N ASN A 174 4.49 14.07 13.80
CA ASN A 174 3.21 14.37 13.15
C ASN A 174 2.95 15.90 13.04
N THR A 175 4.00 16.66 12.72
CA THR A 175 3.94 18.11 12.47
C THR A 175 4.58 18.47 11.13
N LEU A 176 4.30 19.66 10.60
CA LEU A 176 4.91 20.12 9.34
C LEU A 176 6.41 20.40 9.46
N GLU A 177 6.94 20.53 10.68
CA GLU A 177 8.35 20.74 10.98
C GLU A 177 9.11 19.42 11.25
N ASP A 178 8.45 18.26 11.10
CA ASP A 178 9.14 16.97 11.25
C ASP A 178 10.23 16.84 10.19
N LYS A 179 11.47 16.60 10.63
CA LYS A 179 12.64 16.52 9.74
C LYS A 179 12.57 15.38 8.71
N ASN A 180 11.74 14.37 8.98
CA ASN A 180 11.54 13.24 8.10
C ASN A 180 10.38 13.44 7.12
N LEU A 181 9.59 14.52 7.27
CA LEU A 181 8.51 14.86 6.35
C LEU A 181 9.10 15.44 5.06
N VAL A 182 8.84 14.78 3.93
CA VAL A 182 9.25 15.21 2.58
C VAL A 182 8.33 16.28 2.04
N CYS A 183 7.03 16.02 2.11
CA CYS A 183 5.97 16.95 1.70
C CYS A 183 4.64 16.54 2.34
N TYR A 184 3.69 17.48 2.33
CA TYR A 184 2.33 17.25 2.83
C TYR A 184 1.31 17.62 1.76
N TYR A 185 0.08 17.10 1.94
CA TYR A 185 -1.03 17.28 1.02
C TYR A 185 -2.33 17.53 1.76
N LEU A 186 -3.28 18.15 1.08
CA LEU A 186 -4.64 18.35 1.56
C LEU A 186 -5.58 17.45 0.76
N THR A 187 -6.48 16.76 1.44
CA THR A 187 -7.58 16.02 0.80
C THR A 187 -8.80 16.92 0.73
N HIS A 188 -9.31 17.14 -0.48
CA HIS A 188 -10.38 18.10 -0.76
C HIS A 188 -11.77 17.48 -0.76
N ASN A 189 -11.86 16.17 -0.99
CA ASN A 189 -13.13 15.46 -1.05
C ASN A 189 -13.75 15.30 0.36
N PRO A 190 -14.87 15.98 0.67
CA PRO A 190 -15.47 15.89 2.00
C PRO A 190 -16.11 14.53 2.30
N GLU A 191 -16.44 13.75 1.27
CA GLU A 191 -17.07 12.43 1.40
C GLU A 191 -16.04 11.31 1.63
N CYS A 192 -14.76 11.59 1.37
CA CYS A 192 -13.68 10.65 1.56
C CYS A 192 -12.46 11.35 2.17
N GLN A 193 -12.41 11.42 3.49
CA GLN A 193 -11.33 12.06 4.26
C GLN A 193 -10.22 11.06 4.55
N TYR A 194 -9.49 10.67 3.48
CA TYR A 194 -8.33 9.81 3.50
C TYR A 194 -7.26 10.39 2.58
N GLY A 195 -6.02 10.45 3.01
CA GLY A 195 -4.98 11.20 2.32
C GLY A 195 -4.04 10.34 1.49
N MET A 196 -2.72 10.57 1.65
CA MET A 196 -1.69 9.86 0.89
C MET A 196 -1.68 8.37 1.20
N ASP A 197 -1.73 7.56 0.15
CA ASP A 197 -1.87 6.11 0.22
C ASP A 197 -0.83 5.40 -0.66
N GLY A 198 -1.18 5.00 -1.87
CA GLY A 198 -0.26 4.33 -2.80
C GLY A 198 0.99 5.14 -3.12
N ILE A 199 2.11 4.43 -3.35
CA ILE A 199 3.42 5.02 -3.60
C ILE A 199 4.23 4.15 -4.56
N VAL A 200 4.88 4.75 -5.57
CA VAL A 200 5.74 4.03 -6.51
C VAL A 200 6.82 4.94 -7.09
N PHE A 201 7.98 4.39 -7.41
CA PHE A 201 8.99 5.05 -8.22
C PHE A 201 8.90 4.60 -9.68
N ASP A 202 9.14 5.51 -10.60
CA ASP A 202 9.43 5.12 -11.97
C ASP A 202 10.93 4.82 -12.17
N LYS A 203 11.28 4.37 -13.37
CA LYS A 203 12.67 4.02 -13.72
C LYS A 203 13.66 5.20 -13.73
N GLU A 204 13.15 6.43 -13.76
CA GLU A 204 13.95 7.66 -13.66
C GLU A 204 14.12 8.11 -12.19
N GLY A 205 13.56 7.39 -11.21
CA GLY A 205 13.62 7.73 -9.79
C GLY A 205 12.70 8.87 -9.38
N ARG A 206 11.68 9.18 -10.19
CA ARG A 206 10.62 10.10 -9.81
C ARG A 206 9.62 9.37 -8.93
N LEU A 207 9.20 9.99 -7.85
CA LEU A 207 8.24 9.42 -6.91
C LEU A 207 6.82 9.83 -7.31
N TYR A 208 5.92 8.85 -7.30
CA TYR A 208 4.49 9.07 -7.50
C TYR A 208 3.73 8.63 -6.25
N VAL A 209 2.79 9.47 -5.82
CA VAL A 209 1.98 9.22 -4.63
C VAL A 209 0.52 9.55 -4.91
N GLY A 210 -0.38 8.72 -4.42
CA GLY A 210 -1.80 8.87 -4.60
C GLY A 210 -2.47 9.54 -3.39
N ASN A 211 -3.30 10.57 -3.63
CA ASN A 211 -4.24 11.08 -2.64
C ASN A 211 -5.53 10.28 -2.77
N PHE A 212 -5.75 9.37 -1.85
CA PHE A 212 -6.83 8.40 -1.90
C PHE A 212 -8.20 9.08 -2.06
N GLY A 213 -8.54 10.00 -1.17
CA GLY A 213 -9.86 10.62 -1.16
C GLY A 213 -10.15 11.50 -2.37
N ASP A 214 -9.13 12.09 -2.97
CA ASP A 214 -9.29 12.98 -4.13
C ASP A 214 -9.19 12.25 -5.48
N GLY A 215 -8.79 10.96 -5.50
CA GLY A 215 -8.54 10.25 -6.75
C GLY A 215 -7.47 10.92 -7.61
N GLU A 216 -6.41 11.44 -6.98
CA GLU A 216 -5.38 12.25 -7.62
C GLU A 216 -3.99 11.69 -7.38
N VAL A 217 -3.16 11.64 -8.42
CA VAL A 217 -1.77 11.21 -8.35
C VAL A 217 -0.85 12.41 -8.48
N PHE A 218 0.08 12.56 -7.55
CA PHE A 218 1.14 13.57 -7.57
C PHE A 218 2.45 12.97 -8.01
N ARG A 219 3.26 13.75 -8.72
CA ARG A 219 4.63 13.40 -9.10
C ARG A 219 5.61 14.32 -8.38
N ILE A 220 6.59 13.70 -7.72
CA ILE A 220 7.66 14.38 -6.99
C ILE A 220 8.98 14.08 -7.69
N THR A 221 9.79 15.11 -7.95
CA THR A 221 11.17 14.96 -8.38
C THR A 221 12.11 15.55 -7.35
N PHE A 222 13.36 15.09 -7.32
CA PHE A 222 14.33 15.47 -6.32
C PHE A 222 15.54 16.15 -6.95
N ASN A 223 16.17 17.05 -6.21
CA ASN A 223 17.50 17.56 -6.46
C ASN A 223 18.56 16.52 -6.07
N SER A 224 19.82 16.75 -6.48
CA SER A 224 20.92 15.86 -6.12
C SER A 224 21.23 15.76 -4.62
N ASP A 225 20.76 16.72 -3.83
CA ASP A 225 20.87 16.72 -2.36
C ASP A 225 19.69 16.01 -1.67
N GLY A 226 18.74 15.46 -2.46
CA GLY A 226 17.56 14.78 -1.96
C GLY A 226 16.40 15.71 -1.56
N SER A 227 16.53 17.01 -1.70
CA SER A 227 15.42 17.95 -1.50
C SER A 227 14.42 17.87 -2.65
N VAL A 228 13.16 18.21 -2.38
CA VAL A 228 12.10 18.24 -3.41
C VAL A 228 12.40 19.33 -4.42
N LYS A 229 12.48 18.96 -5.71
CA LYS A 229 12.65 19.87 -6.83
C LYS A 229 11.31 20.32 -7.40
N GLU A 230 10.41 19.36 -7.63
CA GLU A 230 9.05 19.60 -8.10
C GLU A 230 8.08 18.69 -7.36
N ASN A 231 6.88 19.17 -7.10
CA ASN A 231 5.76 18.42 -6.61
C ASN A 231 4.51 18.92 -7.33
N VAL A 232 3.99 18.12 -8.25
CA VAL A 232 2.91 18.54 -9.15
C VAL A 232 1.80 17.50 -9.22
N SER A 233 0.56 17.95 -9.36
CA SER A 233 -0.55 17.10 -9.77
C SER A 233 -0.22 16.53 -11.15
N TRP A 234 -0.16 15.20 -11.25
CA TRP A 234 0.25 14.52 -12.47
C TRP A 234 -0.92 13.90 -13.22
N ALA A 235 -1.87 13.29 -12.50
CA ALA A 235 -3.07 12.71 -13.09
C ALA A 235 -4.26 12.84 -12.15
N LYS A 236 -5.41 13.20 -12.72
CA LYS A 236 -6.70 13.27 -12.04
C LYS A 236 -7.82 13.12 -13.09
N ASP A 237 -8.75 12.22 -12.84
CA ASP A 237 -9.98 12.08 -13.66
C ASP A 237 -11.08 11.43 -12.81
N SER A 238 -11.92 12.22 -12.21
CA SER A 238 -12.99 11.75 -11.32
C SER A 238 -14.03 10.82 -11.98
N ASN A 239 -14.04 10.70 -13.32
CA ASN A 239 -14.92 9.76 -14.01
C ASN A 239 -14.31 8.34 -14.08
N ASN A 240 -12.99 8.25 -14.13
CA ASN A 240 -12.26 7.00 -14.35
C ASN A 240 -11.38 6.58 -13.16
N LEU A 241 -11.18 7.47 -12.19
CA LEU A 241 -10.40 7.22 -10.97
C LEU A 241 -11.04 7.95 -9.80
N THR A 242 -11.66 7.18 -8.90
CA THR A 242 -12.41 7.72 -7.76
C THR A 242 -11.53 7.81 -6.52
N THR A 243 -10.73 6.76 -6.28
CA THR A 243 -9.74 6.69 -5.20
C THR A 243 -8.40 6.17 -5.72
N THR A 244 -7.32 6.38 -4.97
CA THR A 244 -5.99 5.90 -5.35
C THR A 244 -5.41 5.07 -4.22
N ASP A 245 -5.42 3.74 -4.37
CA ASP A 245 -4.69 2.84 -3.50
C ASP A 245 -3.34 2.47 -4.14
N GLY A 246 -2.83 1.27 -4.00
CA GLY A 246 -1.56 0.83 -4.55
C GLY A 246 -1.43 1.05 -6.07
N MET A 247 -0.20 1.21 -6.54
CA MET A 247 0.08 1.53 -7.93
C MET A 247 1.43 0.96 -8.41
N ILE A 248 1.50 0.64 -9.70
CA ILE A 248 2.71 0.10 -10.35
C ILE A 248 2.87 0.62 -11.78
N PHE A 249 4.10 0.82 -12.23
CA PHE A 249 4.40 1.10 -13.64
C PHE A 249 4.73 -0.17 -14.41
N ASP A 250 4.32 -0.23 -15.68
CA ASP A 250 4.88 -1.18 -16.63
C ASP A 250 6.16 -0.67 -17.30
N SER A 251 6.77 -1.51 -18.14
CA SER A 251 7.99 -1.17 -18.88
C SER A 251 7.82 -0.06 -19.91
N GLU A 252 6.59 0.20 -20.37
CA GLU A 252 6.24 1.25 -21.31
C GLU A 252 5.92 2.58 -20.63
N GLY A 253 5.83 2.58 -19.29
CA GLY A 253 5.56 3.75 -18.47
C GLY A 253 4.07 4.01 -18.22
N TYR A 254 3.17 3.08 -18.55
CA TYR A 254 1.80 3.14 -18.08
C TYR A 254 1.73 2.80 -16.60
N MET A 255 0.97 3.58 -15.84
CA MET A 255 0.68 3.27 -14.44
C MET A 255 -0.63 2.49 -14.35
N TYR A 256 -0.64 1.41 -13.57
CA TYR A 256 -1.84 0.73 -13.14
C TYR A 256 -2.08 1.04 -11.68
N ILE A 257 -3.31 1.40 -11.33
CA ILE A 257 -3.66 1.88 -9.99
C ILE A 257 -4.97 1.26 -9.53
N ALA A 258 -5.02 0.88 -8.29
CA ALA A 258 -6.23 0.38 -7.65
C ALA A 258 -7.18 1.54 -7.33
N ASP A 259 -8.40 1.46 -7.83
CA ASP A 259 -9.53 2.33 -7.49
C ASP A 259 -10.41 1.56 -6.48
N PHE A 260 -9.94 1.57 -5.24
CA PHE A 260 -10.42 0.76 -4.13
C PHE A 260 -11.92 0.90 -3.90
N SER A 261 -12.42 2.13 -3.84
CA SER A 261 -13.79 2.43 -3.42
C SER A 261 -14.86 1.97 -4.41
N VAL A 262 -14.47 1.60 -5.63
CA VAL A 262 -15.40 1.19 -6.70
C VAL A 262 -15.04 -0.16 -7.32
N ASN A 263 -14.23 -0.97 -6.65
CA ASN A 263 -13.81 -2.31 -7.10
C ASN A 263 -13.20 -2.30 -8.51
N ALA A 264 -12.25 -1.39 -8.77
CA ALA A 264 -11.74 -1.19 -10.12
C ALA A 264 -10.20 -1.10 -10.17
N ILE A 265 -9.67 -1.32 -11.36
CA ILE A 265 -8.29 -0.96 -11.73
C ILE A 265 -8.36 0.09 -12.83
N ALA A 266 -7.64 1.20 -12.65
CA ALA A 266 -7.44 2.20 -13.68
C ALA A 266 -6.04 2.10 -14.29
N ARG A 267 -5.90 2.61 -15.53
CA ARG A 267 -4.63 2.77 -16.22
C ARG A 267 -4.42 4.23 -16.58
N ILE A 268 -3.21 4.74 -16.32
CA ILE A 268 -2.83 6.12 -16.62
C ILE A 268 -1.73 6.10 -17.69
N SER A 269 -1.87 6.97 -18.70
CA SER A 269 -0.86 7.09 -19.77
C SER A 269 0.47 7.63 -19.24
N PRO A 270 1.62 7.37 -19.91
CA PRO A 270 2.95 7.81 -19.47
C PRO A 270 3.11 9.32 -19.26
N ASP A 271 2.28 10.12 -19.91
CA ASP A 271 2.27 11.58 -19.76
C ASP A 271 1.25 12.08 -18.70
N GLY A 272 0.51 11.17 -18.05
CA GLY A 272 -0.49 11.48 -17.02
C GLY A 272 -1.82 12.05 -17.54
N LYS A 273 -1.98 12.21 -18.86
CA LYS A 273 -3.14 12.95 -19.43
C LYS A 273 -4.37 12.11 -19.70
N THR A 274 -4.21 10.81 -19.85
CA THR A 274 -5.31 9.90 -20.10
C THR A 274 -5.43 8.92 -18.95
N VAL A 275 -6.61 8.88 -18.33
CA VAL A 275 -6.99 7.90 -17.33
C VAL A 275 -8.10 7.03 -17.89
N GLU A 276 -7.93 5.73 -17.85
CA GLU A 276 -8.89 4.75 -18.34
C GLU A 276 -9.27 3.79 -17.21
N ARG A 277 -10.55 3.61 -16.94
CA ARG A 277 -11.03 2.52 -16.09
C ARG A 277 -10.91 1.20 -16.86
N LEU A 278 -9.87 0.43 -16.52
CA LEU A 278 -9.50 -0.76 -17.26
C LEU A 278 -10.43 -1.94 -16.98
N ALA A 279 -10.79 -2.13 -15.70
CA ALA A 279 -11.68 -3.16 -15.21
C ALA A 279 -12.45 -2.67 -13.97
N GLN A 280 -13.63 -3.22 -13.76
CA GLN A 280 -14.45 -2.97 -12.56
C GLN A 280 -15.32 -4.19 -12.31
N SER A 281 -15.53 -4.54 -11.03
CA SER A 281 -16.40 -5.64 -10.62
C SER A 281 -17.56 -5.15 -9.76
N PRO A 282 -18.69 -5.88 -9.78
CA PRO A 282 -19.75 -5.66 -8.80
C PRO A 282 -19.33 -6.16 -7.42
N ASP A 283 -20.10 -5.80 -6.40
CA ASP A 283 -19.99 -6.35 -5.03
C ASP A 283 -20.12 -7.89 -5.02
N LYS A 284 -19.45 -8.53 -4.08
CA LYS A 284 -19.50 -10.01 -3.84
C LYS A 284 -19.08 -10.87 -5.02
N SER A 285 -18.08 -10.45 -5.74
CA SER A 285 -17.54 -11.17 -6.90
C SER A 285 -16.12 -11.72 -6.67
N GLY A 286 -15.51 -11.41 -5.53
CA GLY A 286 -14.11 -11.74 -5.22
C GLY A 286 -13.83 -13.24 -5.25
N TYR A 287 -14.72 -14.06 -4.71
CA TYR A 287 -14.58 -15.50 -4.71
C TYR A 287 -14.38 -16.11 -6.12
N ASP A 288 -15.04 -15.53 -7.12
CA ASP A 288 -14.95 -15.95 -8.52
C ASP A 288 -13.84 -15.21 -9.31
N GLY A 289 -13.04 -14.38 -8.63
CA GLY A 289 -11.95 -13.62 -9.20
C GLY A 289 -12.32 -12.22 -9.67
N GLY A 290 -13.45 -11.69 -9.22
CA GLY A 290 -13.76 -10.28 -9.33
C GLY A 290 -12.85 -9.43 -8.44
N LEU A 291 -12.73 -8.15 -8.77
CA LEU A 291 -12.06 -7.17 -7.92
C LEU A 291 -12.99 -6.79 -6.78
N GLU A 292 -12.53 -6.89 -5.54
CA GLU A 292 -13.23 -6.37 -4.36
C GLU A 292 -12.26 -5.60 -3.49
N GLN A 293 -12.41 -4.28 -3.48
CA GLN A 293 -11.48 -3.37 -2.83
C GLN A 293 -10.02 -3.72 -3.17
N PRO A 294 -9.62 -3.62 -4.47
CA PRO A 294 -8.25 -3.93 -4.83
C PRO A 294 -7.29 -3.02 -4.06
N GLY A 295 -6.36 -3.62 -3.30
CA GLY A 295 -5.35 -2.88 -2.53
C GLY A 295 -4.17 -2.50 -3.40
N GLU A 296 -3.43 -3.45 -3.94
CA GLU A 296 -2.27 -3.16 -4.78
C GLU A 296 -2.26 -3.99 -6.06
N PRO A 297 -2.10 -3.37 -7.24
CA PRO A 297 -1.78 -4.06 -8.47
C PRO A 297 -0.27 -4.27 -8.60
N ILE A 298 0.13 -5.42 -9.16
CA ILE A 298 1.52 -5.71 -9.52
C ILE A 298 1.58 -6.35 -10.91
N ILE A 299 2.64 -6.04 -11.68
CA ILE A 299 2.89 -6.70 -12.95
C ILE A 299 3.58 -8.04 -12.69
N TYR A 300 2.93 -9.13 -13.02
CA TYR A 300 3.41 -10.46 -12.73
C TYR A 300 3.05 -11.47 -13.82
N ASP A 301 4.05 -12.14 -14.38
CA ASP A 301 3.89 -13.13 -15.46
C ASP A 301 2.99 -12.62 -16.62
N GLY A 302 3.24 -11.39 -17.09
CA GLY A 302 2.47 -10.76 -18.17
C GLY A 302 1.02 -10.43 -17.81
N LYS A 303 0.70 -10.34 -16.53
CA LYS A 303 -0.62 -10.01 -16.00
C LYS A 303 -0.53 -8.85 -15.04
N ILE A 304 -1.65 -8.19 -14.81
CA ILE A 304 -1.84 -7.26 -13.70
C ILE A 304 -2.54 -8.08 -12.60
N VAL A 305 -1.80 -8.46 -11.56
CA VAL A 305 -2.35 -9.17 -10.39
C VAL A 305 -2.69 -8.14 -9.33
N ALA A 306 -3.86 -8.24 -8.71
CA ALA A 306 -4.31 -7.34 -7.66
C ALA A 306 -4.73 -8.12 -6.41
N SER A 307 -4.35 -7.63 -5.23
CA SER A 307 -4.89 -8.09 -3.97
C SER A 307 -6.34 -7.60 -3.82
N CYS A 308 -7.19 -8.43 -3.22
CA CYS A 308 -8.57 -8.06 -2.89
C CYS A 308 -8.69 -7.95 -1.37
N PHE A 309 -8.72 -6.70 -0.87
CA PHE A 309 -8.77 -6.40 0.56
C PHE A 309 -10.10 -6.84 1.19
N ASP A 310 -11.19 -6.63 0.46
CA ASP A 310 -12.53 -7.16 0.75
C ASP A 310 -12.99 -6.97 2.20
N LEU A 311 -13.02 -5.74 2.67
CA LEU A 311 -13.51 -5.40 4.01
C LEU A 311 -14.64 -4.37 3.94
N VAL A 312 -15.71 -4.59 4.71
CA VAL A 312 -16.81 -3.61 4.79
C VAL A 312 -16.34 -2.36 5.53
N THR A 313 -16.14 -1.27 4.79
CA THR A 313 -15.61 0.01 5.31
C THR A 313 -16.70 1.06 5.60
N GLY A 314 -17.96 0.72 5.36
CA GLY A 314 -19.09 1.59 5.67
C GLY A 314 -20.36 1.19 4.90
N PRO A 315 -21.53 1.68 5.35
CA PRO A 315 -22.83 1.26 4.77
C PRO A 315 -23.06 1.76 3.35
N ASP A 316 -22.39 2.83 2.93
CA ASP A 316 -22.57 3.46 1.61
C ASP A 316 -21.47 3.07 0.63
N LYS A 317 -20.69 2.04 0.95
CA LYS A 317 -19.61 1.56 0.08
C LYS A 317 -20.10 0.45 -0.83
N ILE A 318 -19.43 0.29 -1.99
CA ILE A 318 -19.79 -0.76 -2.94
C ILE A 318 -19.62 -2.15 -2.33
N ASN A 319 -18.63 -2.32 -1.45
CA ASN A 319 -18.37 -3.59 -0.76
C ASN A 319 -19.28 -3.72 0.46
N THR A 320 -20.27 -4.60 0.41
CA THR A 320 -21.31 -4.80 1.44
C THR A 320 -21.14 -6.07 2.26
N GLY A 321 -20.17 -6.91 1.93
CA GLY A 321 -19.85 -8.15 2.65
C GLY A 321 -18.37 -8.47 2.56
N HIS A 322 -17.88 -9.26 3.49
CA HIS A 322 -16.54 -9.84 3.48
C HIS A 322 -16.67 -11.33 3.15
N GLU A 323 -16.04 -11.75 2.06
CA GLU A 323 -16.09 -13.14 1.61
C GLU A 323 -14.78 -13.88 1.92
N MET A 324 -14.94 -15.15 2.32
CA MET A 324 -13.80 -16.06 2.53
C MET A 324 -13.89 -17.27 1.60
N PRO A 325 -12.77 -17.81 1.12
CA PRO A 325 -11.40 -17.35 1.32
C PRO A 325 -11.10 -16.04 0.60
N ALA A 326 -10.23 -15.21 1.18
CA ALA A 326 -9.71 -14.02 0.50
C ALA A 326 -8.99 -14.40 -0.80
N THR A 327 -8.90 -13.47 -1.75
CA THR A 327 -8.42 -13.76 -3.11
C THR A 327 -7.38 -12.76 -3.60
N LEU A 328 -6.62 -13.20 -4.59
CA LEU A 328 -5.98 -12.32 -5.57
C LEU A 328 -6.70 -12.49 -6.91
N ALA A 329 -6.95 -11.39 -7.60
CA ALA A 329 -7.51 -11.36 -8.95
C ALA A 329 -6.43 -10.98 -9.97
N TYR A 330 -6.67 -11.22 -11.27
CA TYR A 330 -5.79 -10.74 -12.32
C TYR A 330 -6.53 -10.27 -13.57
N LEU A 331 -5.86 -9.42 -14.33
CA LEU A 331 -6.24 -9.00 -15.67
C LEU A 331 -5.15 -9.42 -16.65
N ASP A 332 -5.52 -9.89 -17.83
CA ASP A 332 -4.57 -10.05 -18.94
C ASP A 332 -4.09 -8.66 -19.40
N MET A 333 -2.80 -8.48 -19.66
CA MET A 333 -2.19 -7.24 -20.17
C MET A 333 -2.49 -6.99 -21.65
#